data_65319d78472f9da29e44367f844b009a
#
_entry.id   65319d78472f9da29e44367f844b009a
#
_cell.length_a   1.000
_cell.length_b   1.000
_cell.length_c   1.000
_cell.angle_alpha   90.00
_cell.angle_beta   90.00
_cell.angle_gamma   90.00
#
_symmetry.space_group_name_H-M   'P 1'
#
loop_
_entity.id
_entity.type
_entity.pdbx_description
1 polymer ?
#
loop_
_entity_poly.entity_id
_entity_poly.type
_entity_poly.pdbx_seq_one_letter_code
_entity_poly.pdbx_strand_id
1 'polypeptide(L)'
;MYSLPPDWRLRFMGSEASVAAVNRSAAIREHVGAGKLDLTYIPSNMSTNGQEMISRFLTTLSLYETILQPAELLLVFQTDSMICANSKHNIDEYLGYNWVGAPWDPAGTWGGNGGLSLRSVSHIIDVLRSERRQDDSDPEDVWLSYRLGQQPHGRVANGSVSLTFSGEYNVGLPEHVSNVSNFNDSGNDSNSGSLSVSHPGDFVKGIDDWREGYYEPMGYHIGSGGAHGSIWGTKEKREHIWQYCPEAKMIHKMDMAEFVPGNCGQEW
;
A
#
# COMPACT_ATOMS: atom_id res chain seq x y z
N MET A 1 -11.31 -2.67 5.08
CA MET A 1 -12.55 -2.30 4.35
C MET A 1 -13.07 -0.93 4.75
N TYR A 2 -12.97 -0.54 6.00
CA TYR A 2 -13.51 0.74 6.48
C TYR A 2 -12.60 1.95 6.19
N SER A 3 -11.32 1.72 5.91
CA SER A 3 -10.33 2.77 5.59
C SER A 3 -10.29 3.16 4.09
N LEU A 4 -11.19 2.60 3.29
CA LEU A 4 -11.35 2.96 1.88
C LEU A 4 -12.73 3.59 1.66
N PRO A 5 -12.87 4.51 0.69
CA PRO A 5 -14.17 5.05 0.32
C PRO A 5 -15.21 3.95 0.05
N PRO A 6 -16.50 4.19 0.34
CA PRO A 6 -17.54 3.15 0.28
C PRO A 6 -17.81 2.60 -1.12
N ASP A 7 -17.49 3.34 -2.15
CA ASP A 7 -17.62 2.96 -3.57
C ASP A 7 -16.50 2.03 -4.07
N TRP A 8 -15.39 1.93 -3.36
CA TRP A 8 -14.33 0.97 -3.69
C TRP A 8 -14.82 -0.45 -3.46
N ARG A 9 -14.70 -1.29 -4.49
CA ARG A 9 -14.98 -2.73 -4.40
C ARG A 9 -13.69 -3.47 -4.13
N LEU A 10 -13.79 -4.53 -3.34
CA LEU A 10 -12.68 -5.41 -3.02
C LEU A 10 -12.76 -6.68 -3.85
N ARG A 11 -11.61 -7.21 -4.24
CA ARG A 11 -11.52 -8.50 -4.91
C ARG A 11 -10.42 -9.33 -4.28
N PHE A 12 -10.79 -10.44 -3.69
CA PHE A 12 -9.82 -11.44 -3.27
C PHE A 12 -9.54 -12.39 -4.43
N MET A 13 -8.28 -12.51 -4.84
CA MET A 13 -7.85 -13.40 -5.91
C MET A 13 -6.95 -14.48 -5.32
N GLY A 14 -7.27 -15.73 -5.55
CA GLY A 14 -6.50 -16.84 -4.99
C GLY A 14 -6.76 -18.17 -5.66
N SER A 15 -6.00 -19.19 -5.25
CA SER A 15 -6.28 -20.57 -5.64
C SER A 15 -7.65 -21.03 -5.11
N GLU A 16 -8.18 -22.11 -5.67
CA GLU A 16 -9.43 -22.71 -5.17
C GLU A 16 -9.38 -22.98 -3.67
N ALA A 17 -8.25 -23.50 -3.17
CA ALA A 17 -8.07 -23.75 -1.74
C ALA A 17 -8.08 -22.46 -0.92
N SER A 18 -7.42 -21.40 -1.38
CA SER A 18 -7.38 -20.11 -0.72
C SER A 18 -8.77 -19.43 -0.69
N VAL A 19 -9.46 -19.43 -1.83
CA VAL A 19 -10.82 -18.89 -1.92
C VAL A 19 -11.78 -19.67 -1.02
N ALA A 20 -11.71 -21.01 -1.02
CA ALA A 20 -12.52 -21.83 -0.15
C ALA A 20 -12.22 -21.57 1.34
N ALA A 21 -10.96 -21.37 1.71
CA ALA A 21 -10.57 -21.07 3.07
C ALA A 21 -11.12 -19.71 3.54
N VAL A 22 -10.95 -18.66 2.73
CA VAL A 22 -11.45 -17.31 3.02
C VAL A 22 -12.98 -17.30 3.11
N ASN A 23 -13.67 -18.01 2.22
CA ASN A 23 -15.13 -18.08 2.19
C ASN A 23 -15.77 -18.84 3.38
N ARG A 24 -14.96 -19.50 4.22
CA ARG A 24 -15.49 -20.08 5.49
C ARG A 24 -15.88 -19.02 6.51
N SER A 25 -15.28 -17.83 6.43
CA SER A 25 -15.60 -16.73 7.35
C SER A 25 -17.01 -16.20 7.10
N ALA A 26 -17.81 -16.06 8.16
CA ALA A 26 -19.14 -15.47 8.09
C ALA A 26 -19.08 -14.01 7.64
N ALA A 27 -18.13 -13.24 8.15
CA ALA A 27 -17.92 -11.84 7.77
C ALA A 27 -17.57 -11.70 6.28
N ILE A 28 -16.74 -12.58 5.73
CA ILE A 28 -16.43 -12.59 4.30
C ILE A 28 -17.70 -12.84 3.48
N ARG A 29 -18.50 -13.85 3.83
CA ARG A 29 -19.77 -14.15 3.12
C ARG A 29 -20.76 -13.00 3.18
N GLU A 30 -20.81 -12.28 4.29
CA GLU A 30 -21.63 -11.07 4.41
C GLU A 30 -21.21 -9.99 3.41
N HIS A 31 -19.90 -9.69 3.33
CA HIS A 31 -19.39 -8.73 2.37
C HIS A 31 -19.55 -9.17 0.91
N VAL A 32 -19.46 -10.47 0.64
CA VAL A 32 -19.75 -11.02 -0.70
C VAL A 32 -21.24 -10.86 -1.03
N GLY A 33 -22.13 -11.20 -0.09
CA GLY A 33 -23.58 -11.03 -0.25
C GLY A 33 -24.00 -9.57 -0.45
N ALA A 34 -23.29 -8.64 0.19
CA ALA A 34 -23.50 -7.19 0.02
C ALA A 34 -22.86 -6.62 -1.27
N GLY A 35 -22.17 -7.44 -2.08
CA GLY A 35 -21.48 -7.00 -3.30
C GLY A 35 -20.27 -6.11 -3.05
N LYS A 36 -19.76 -6.06 -1.81
CA LYS A 36 -18.57 -5.28 -1.45
C LYS A 36 -17.27 -6.03 -1.75
N LEU A 37 -17.30 -7.36 -1.73
CA LEU A 37 -16.16 -8.24 -1.95
C LEU A 37 -16.48 -9.27 -3.03
N ASP A 38 -15.62 -9.38 -4.03
CA ASP A 38 -15.62 -10.45 -5.01
C ASP A 38 -14.58 -11.52 -4.63
N LEU A 39 -14.93 -12.79 -4.75
CA LEU A 39 -14.01 -13.92 -4.64
C LEU A 39 -13.72 -14.44 -6.05
N THR A 40 -12.47 -14.35 -6.47
CA THR A 40 -12.05 -14.68 -7.85
C THR A 40 -10.95 -15.74 -7.82
N TYR A 41 -11.10 -16.78 -8.63
CA TYR A 41 -10.05 -17.77 -8.80
C TYR A 41 -8.97 -17.25 -9.73
N ILE A 42 -7.71 -17.43 -9.34
CA ILE A 42 -6.59 -17.27 -10.25
C ILE A 42 -6.65 -18.40 -11.28
N PRO A 43 -6.51 -18.12 -12.58
CA PRO A 43 -6.48 -19.16 -13.61
C PRO A 43 -5.51 -20.29 -13.26
N SER A 44 -5.89 -21.55 -13.52
CA SER A 44 -5.13 -22.73 -13.09
C SER A 44 -3.74 -22.85 -13.71
N ASN A 45 -3.49 -22.15 -14.82
CA ASN A 45 -2.18 -22.05 -15.47
C ASN A 45 -1.33 -20.90 -14.92
N MET A 46 -1.79 -20.18 -13.89
CA MET A 46 -1.08 -19.08 -13.23
C MET A 46 -0.83 -19.43 -11.76
N SER A 47 0.17 -18.78 -11.18
CA SER A 47 0.56 -18.95 -9.79
C SER A 47 0.97 -17.61 -9.20
N THR A 48 0.87 -17.48 -7.90
CA THR A 48 1.44 -16.35 -7.11
C THR A 48 2.43 -16.86 -6.06
N ASN A 49 2.99 -18.05 -6.28
CA ASN A 49 3.95 -18.64 -5.37
C ASN A 49 5.37 -18.14 -5.66
N GLY A 50 5.79 -17.17 -4.88
CA GLY A 50 7.10 -16.52 -5.02
C GLY A 50 7.10 -15.34 -5.99
N GLN A 51 8.15 -14.52 -5.88
CA GLN A 51 8.26 -13.21 -6.54
C GLN A 51 8.11 -13.29 -8.06
N GLU A 52 8.77 -14.25 -8.71
CA GLU A 52 8.68 -14.37 -10.17
C GLU A 52 7.26 -14.72 -10.64
N MET A 53 6.57 -15.62 -9.93
CA MET A 53 5.21 -15.99 -10.32
C MET A 53 4.22 -14.85 -10.09
N ILE A 54 4.40 -14.07 -9.02
CA ILE A 54 3.66 -12.83 -8.80
C ILE A 54 3.93 -11.85 -9.94
N SER A 55 5.20 -11.68 -10.31
CA SER A 55 5.58 -10.79 -11.41
C SER A 55 4.97 -11.19 -12.75
N ARG A 56 4.97 -12.49 -13.09
CA ARG A 56 4.29 -13.00 -14.27
C ARG A 56 2.79 -12.77 -14.25
N PHE A 57 2.15 -13.01 -13.09
CA PHE A 57 0.73 -12.79 -12.92
C PHE A 57 0.36 -11.32 -13.10
N LEU A 58 1.07 -10.42 -12.40
CA LEU A 58 0.81 -8.97 -12.43
C LEU A 58 1.31 -8.26 -13.70
N THR A 59 1.98 -8.98 -14.61
CA THR A 59 2.33 -8.48 -15.96
C THR A 59 1.60 -9.23 -17.07
N THR A 60 0.51 -9.92 -16.74
CA THR A 60 -0.33 -10.61 -17.72
C THR A 60 -1.41 -9.66 -18.25
N LEU A 61 -1.43 -9.41 -19.56
CA LEU A 61 -2.37 -8.47 -20.20
C LEU A 61 -3.83 -8.82 -19.92
N SER A 62 -4.21 -10.11 -20.00
CA SER A 62 -5.59 -10.56 -19.77
C SER A 62 -6.09 -10.31 -18.33
N LEU A 63 -5.19 -10.17 -17.37
CA LEU A 63 -5.57 -9.75 -16.02
C LEU A 63 -6.26 -8.38 -16.05
N TYR A 64 -5.68 -7.43 -16.75
CA TYR A 64 -6.16 -6.05 -16.83
C TYR A 64 -7.28 -5.86 -17.87
N GLU A 65 -7.18 -6.50 -19.02
CA GLU A 65 -8.19 -6.36 -20.10
C GLU A 65 -9.48 -7.13 -19.85
N THR A 66 -9.44 -8.17 -19.03
CA THR A 66 -10.59 -9.08 -18.87
C THR A 66 -11.02 -9.21 -17.41
N ILE A 67 -10.09 -9.61 -16.53
CA ILE A 67 -10.45 -10.03 -15.16
C ILE A 67 -10.76 -8.81 -14.29
N LEU A 68 -9.99 -7.72 -14.45
CA LEU A 68 -10.13 -6.51 -13.63
C LEU A 68 -11.13 -5.51 -14.20
N GLN A 69 -11.63 -5.70 -15.41
CA GLN A 69 -12.60 -4.78 -16.00
C GLN A 69 -13.91 -4.74 -15.17
N PRO A 70 -14.58 -3.58 -15.10
CA PRO A 70 -14.28 -2.29 -15.74
C PRO A 70 -13.43 -1.34 -14.88
N ALA A 71 -12.60 -1.86 -13.98
CA ALA A 71 -11.81 -1.02 -13.08
C ALA A 71 -10.79 -0.18 -13.87
N GLU A 72 -10.75 1.13 -13.61
CA GLU A 72 -9.71 2.04 -14.11
C GLU A 72 -8.56 2.20 -13.12
N LEU A 73 -8.86 2.15 -11.83
CA LEU A 73 -7.86 2.22 -10.77
C LEU A 73 -7.84 0.91 -9.98
N LEU A 74 -6.65 0.45 -9.70
CA LEU A 74 -6.39 -0.78 -8.95
C LEU A 74 -5.52 -0.46 -7.75
N LEU A 75 -6.04 -0.69 -6.54
CA LEU A 75 -5.22 -0.77 -5.34
C LEU A 75 -4.81 -2.22 -5.12
N VAL A 76 -3.56 -2.53 -5.37
CA VAL A 76 -2.97 -3.82 -5.00
C VAL A 76 -2.71 -3.82 -3.51
N PHE A 77 -3.11 -4.89 -2.84
CA PHE A 77 -3.05 -5.05 -1.41
C PHE A 77 -2.65 -6.49 -1.09
N GLN A 78 -1.39 -6.71 -0.81
CA GLN A 78 -0.87 -8.02 -0.43
C GLN A 78 -1.20 -8.35 1.03
N THR A 79 -1.04 -9.60 1.41
CA THR A 79 -1.41 -10.10 2.76
C THR A 79 -0.58 -9.49 3.89
N ASP A 80 0.57 -8.94 3.57
CA ASP A 80 1.50 -8.23 4.45
C ASP A 80 1.40 -6.70 4.31
N SER A 81 0.28 -6.22 3.82
CA SER A 81 -0.04 -4.79 3.70
C SER A 81 -1.21 -4.40 4.60
N MET A 82 -1.22 -3.14 5.05
CA MET A 82 -2.33 -2.56 5.79
C MET A 82 -2.51 -1.09 5.46
N ILE A 83 -3.74 -0.60 5.64
CA ILE A 83 -4.08 0.82 5.62
C ILE A 83 -4.35 1.25 7.05
N CYS A 84 -3.75 2.35 7.46
CA CYS A 84 -3.78 2.85 8.81
C CYS A 84 -5.04 3.70 9.05
N ALA A 85 -5.88 3.31 10.00
CA ALA A 85 -7.12 4.04 10.30
C ALA A 85 -6.86 5.46 10.84
N ASN A 86 -5.70 5.70 11.47
CA ASN A 86 -5.32 7.01 11.99
C ASN A 86 -4.60 7.89 10.95
N SER A 87 -4.50 7.46 9.68
CA SER A 87 -3.88 8.28 8.66
C SER A 87 -4.72 9.51 8.33
N LYS A 88 -4.07 10.65 8.21
CA LYS A 88 -4.65 11.86 7.62
C LYS A 88 -4.74 11.78 6.10
N HIS A 89 -3.95 10.91 5.48
CA HIS A 89 -3.96 10.68 4.04
C HIS A 89 -5.03 9.67 3.67
N ASN A 90 -5.63 9.86 2.52
CA ASN A 90 -6.61 8.95 1.96
C ASN A 90 -6.28 8.62 0.51
N ILE A 91 -6.92 7.57 -0.02
CA ILE A 91 -6.63 7.07 -1.38
C ILE A 91 -6.91 8.11 -2.47
N ASP A 92 -7.85 9.03 -2.26
CA ASP A 92 -8.28 10.00 -3.26
C ASP A 92 -7.17 11.03 -3.60
N GLU A 93 -6.21 11.25 -2.68
CA GLU A 93 -5.05 12.10 -2.92
C GLU A 93 -4.14 11.57 -4.04
N TYR A 94 -4.21 10.28 -4.33
CA TYR A 94 -3.31 9.59 -5.25
C TYR A 94 -3.94 9.20 -6.60
N LEU A 95 -5.24 9.43 -6.80
CA LEU A 95 -5.96 9.01 -8.01
C LEU A 95 -5.41 9.61 -9.32
N GLY A 96 -4.65 10.70 -9.21
CA GLY A 96 -4.00 11.33 -10.36
C GLY A 96 -2.72 10.66 -10.81
N TYR A 97 -2.24 9.60 -10.15
CA TYR A 97 -1.00 8.91 -10.52
C TYR A 97 -1.30 7.60 -11.25
N ASN A 98 -0.40 7.24 -12.17
CA ASN A 98 -0.47 5.94 -12.85
C ASN A 98 0.19 4.83 -12.02
N TRP A 99 1.09 5.21 -11.09
CA TRP A 99 1.73 4.33 -10.14
C TRP A 99 2.13 5.08 -8.87
N VAL A 100 1.74 4.52 -7.72
CA VAL A 100 2.22 4.92 -6.39
C VAL A 100 2.43 3.65 -5.57
N GLY A 101 3.55 3.54 -4.88
CA GLY A 101 3.88 2.43 -3.97
C GLY A 101 4.92 2.88 -2.94
N ALA A 102 5.33 2.02 -2.02
CA ALA A 102 6.35 2.36 -1.03
C ALA A 102 7.68 2.71 -1.72
N PRO A 103 8.30 3.87 -1.45
CA PRO A 103 9.47 4.31 -2.19
C PRO A 103 10.70 3.48 -1.85
N TRP A 104 11.46 3.10 -2.86
CA TRP A 104 12.79 2.52 -2.66
C TRP A 104 13.80 3.58 -2.25
N ASP A 105 13.65 4.80 -2.79
CA ASP A 105 14.43 5.99 -2.44
C ASP A 105 13.49 7.18 -2.22
N PRO A 106 13.43 7.74 -1.00
CA PRO A 106 12.61 8.92 -0.71
C PRO A 106 13.00 10.18 -1.51
N ALA A 107 14.23 10.27 -1.96
CA ALA A 107 14.70 11.33 -2.86
C ALA A 107 14.55 10.97 -4.33
N GLY A 108 14.09 9.75 -4.63
CA GLY A 108 13.95 9.23 -5.98
C GLY A 108 12.86 9.93 -6.78
N THR A 109 12.99 9.88 -8.10
CA THR A 109 12.06 10.54 -9.02
C THR A 109 10.92 9.66 -9.50
N TRP A 110 11.00 8.35 -9.27
CA TRP A 110 10.01 7.38 -9.75
C TRP A 110 10.09 6.06 -8.98
N GLY A 111 9.05 5.23 -9.15
CA GLY A 111 9.00 3.87 -8.68
C GLY A 111 8.43 3.72 -7.27
N GLY A 112 8.42 2.51 -6.82
CA GLY A 112 7.94 2.11 -5.50
C GLY A 112 7.42 0.69 -5.51
N ASN A 113 7.54 0.02 -4.36
CA ASN A 113 7.16 -1.38 -4.17
C ASN A 113 5.68 -1.62 -4.50
N GLY A 114 5.41 -2.77 -5.12
CA GLY A 114 4.10 -3.15 -5.63
C GLY A 114 3.13 -3.76 -4.62
N GLY A 115 3.59 -4.13 -3.42
CA GLY A 115 2.79 -4.88 -2.44
C GLY A 115 1.63 -4.10 -1.82
N LEU A 116 1.82 -2.80 -1.61
CA LEU A 116 0.74 -1.82 -1.43
C LEU A 116 0.94 -0.73 -2.48
N SER A 117 0.14 -0.75 -3.54
CA SER A 117 0.32 0.18 -4.65
C SER A 117 -0.99 0.54 -5.33
N LEU A 118 -1.12 1.81 -5.74
CA LEU A 118 -2.19 2.29 -6.61
C LEU A 118 -1.69 2.32 -8.05
N ARG A 119 -2.49 1.83 -8.98
CA ARG A 119 -2.14 1.63 -10.39
C ARG A 119 -3.26 2.04 -11.32
N SER A 120 -2.94 2.68 -12.46
CA SER A 120 -3.91 2.91 -13.53
C SER A 120 -3.95 1.71 -14.47
N VAL A 121 -5.13 1.12 -14.62
CA VAL A 121 -5.37 -0.08 -15.42
C VAL A 121 -5.17 0.21 -16.92
N SER A 122 -5.73 1.30 -17.43
CA SER A 122 -5.60 1.67 -18.84
C SER A 122 -4.14 1.88 -19.26
N HIS A 123 -3.34 2.57 -18.45
CA HIS A 123 -1.92 2.81 -18.74
C HIS A 123 -1.09 1.51 -18.67
N ILE A 124 -1.42 0.61 -17.75
CA ILE A 124 -0.78 -0.72 -17.70
C ILE A 124 -1.13 -1.54 -18.95
N ILE A 125 -2.37 -1.50 -19.41
CA ILE A 125 -2.79 -2.14 -20.65
C ILE A 125 -1.95 -1.64 -21.83
N ASP A 126 -1.75 -0.33 -21.95
CA ASP A 126 -0.96 0.26 -23.02
C ASP A 126 0.50 -0.22 -22.98
N VAL A 127 1.10 -0.30 -21.79
CA VAL A 127 2.44 -0.88 -21.61
C VAL A 127 2.47 -2.33 -22.05
N LEU A 128 1.54 -3.15 -21.55
CA LEU A 128 1.53 -4.60 -21.81
C LEU A 128 1.15 -4.98 -23.24
N ARG A 129 0.49 -4.08 -23.98
CA ARG A 129 0.24 -4.22 -25.43
C ARG A 129 1.47 -3.90 -26.26
N SER A 130 2.30 -2.98 -25.80
CA SER A 130 3.53 -2.57 -26.50
C SER A 130 4.71 -3.47 -26.19
N GLU A 131 4.81 -3.96 -24.97
CA GLU A 131 5.95 -4.74 -24.48
C GLU A 131 5.49 -5.92 -23.61
N ARG A 132 6.31 -6.96 -23.62
CA ARG A 132 6.15 -8.11 -22.72
C ARG A 132 7.33 -8.17 -21.76
N ARG A 133 7.04 -8.31 -20.46
CA ARG A 133 8.07 -8.63 -19.47
C ARG A 133 8.65 -10.02 -19.77
N GLN A 134 9.97 -10.12 -19.78
CA GLN A 134 10.65 -11.41 -19.90
C GLN A 134 10.62 -12.13 -18.55
N ASP A 135 10.53 -13.44 -18.61
CA ASP A 135 10.61 -14.28 -17.42
C ASP A 135 11.97 -14.11 -16.75
N ASP A 136 11.98 -14.14 -15.42
CA ASP A 136 13.17 -14.00 -14.59
C ASP A 136 13.96 -12.67 -14.80
N SER A 137 13.26 -11.62 -15.28
CA SER A 137 13.77 -10.25 -15.38
C SER A 137 13.39 -9.43 -14.15
N ASP A 138 13.46 -8.09 -14.24
CA ASP A 138 13.09 -7.19 -13.14
C ASP A 138 11.73 -7.56 -12.54
N PRO A 139 11.54 -7.45 -11.21
CA PRO A 139 10.23 -7.59 -10.58
C PRO A 139 9.17 -6.70 -11.24
N GLU A 140 7.91 -7.10 -11.14
CA GLU A 140 6.82 -6.45 -11.85
C GLU A 140 6.67 -4.96 -11.53
N ASP A 141 6.90 -4.59 -10.28
CA ASP A 141 6.81 -3.22 -9.79
C ASP A 141 7.91 -2.33 -10.37
N VAL A 142 9.15 -2.82 -10.42
CA VAL A 142 10.26 -2.15 -11.12
C VAL A 142 9.95 -2.04 -12.61
N TRP A 143 9.55 -3.14 -13.22
CA TRP A 143 9.32 -3.23 -14.66
C TRP A 143 8.17 -2.32 -15.14
N LEU A 144 7.02 -2.33 -14.42
CA LEU A 144 5.85 -1.52 -14.77
C LEU A 144 6.07 -0.05 -14.44
N SER A 145 6.53 0.28 -13.22
CA SER A 145 6.66 1.69 -12.82
C SER A 145 7.64 2.46 -13.70
N TYR A 146 8.75 1.81 -14.10
CA TYR A 146 9.71 2.41 -15.03
C TYR A 146 9.07 2.74 -16.39
N ARG A 147 8.32 1.78 -16.98
CA ARG A 147 7.67 1.98 -18.28
C ARG A 147 6.54 2.98 -18.24
N LEU A 148 5.75 2.97 -17.17
CA LEU A 148 4.71 3.97 -16.94
C LEU A 148 5.32 5.37 -16.86
N GLY A 149 6.45 5.54 -16.18
CA GLY A 149 7.15 6.81 -16.09
C GLY A 149 7.72 7.33 -17.42
N GLN A 150 7.96 6.44 -18.38
CA GLN A 150 8.44 6.79 -19.73
C GLN A 150 7.32 7.11 -20.73
N GLN A 151 6.06 6.82 -20.41
CA GLN A 151 4.94 7.19 -21.27
C GLN A 151 4.80 8.72 -21.38
N PRO A 152 4.35 9.26 -22.52
CA PRO A 152 4.22 10.70 -22.73
C PRO A 152 3.35 11.42 -21.69
N HIS A 153 2.42 10.72 -21.08
CA HIS A 153 1.54 11.22 -20.02
C HIS A 153 1.68 10.42 -18.71
N GLY A 154 2.79 9.71 -18.57
CA GLY A 154 3.06 8.89 -17.39
C GLY A 154 3.27 9.75 -16.15
N ARG A 155 2.51 9.45 -15.09
CA ARG A 155 2.57 10.13 -13.80
C ARG A 155 2.87 9.12 -12.71
N VAL A 156 4.13 8.73 -12.60
CA VAL A 156 4.62 7.90 -11.49
C VAL A 156 4.96 8.82 -10.33
N ALA A 157 4.50 8.47 -9.13
CA ALA A 157 4.79 9.24 -7.94
C ALA A 157 6.30 9.24 -7.65
N ASN A 158 6.84 10.39 -7.28
CA ASN A 158 8.21 10.50 -6.77
C ASN A 158 8.30 9.97 -5.34
N GLY A 159 9.51 9.84 -4.81
CA GLY A 159 9.75 9.31 -3.48
C GLY A 159 9.04 10.07 -2.36
N SER A 160 8.96 11.40 -2.45
CA SER A 160 8.28 12.24 -1.46
C SER A 160 6.79 11.96 -1.39
N VAL A 161 6.11 11.85 -2.54
CA VAL A 161 4.69 11.49 -2.61
C VAL A 161 4.49 10.04 -2.18
N SER A 162 5.33 9.13 -2.65
CA SER A 162 5.25 7.71 -2.31
C SER A 162 5.40 7.46 -0.81
N LEU A 163 6.21 8.27 -0.11
CA LEU A 163 6.34 8.22 1.34
C LEU A 163 5.01 8.49 2.06
N THR A 164 4.16 9.38 1.56
CA THR A 164 2.85 9.67 2.18
C THR A 164 1.83 8.57 1.91
N PHE A 165 2.07 7.75 0.88
CA PHE A 165 1.19 6.65 0.50
C PHE A 165 1.51 5.35 1.26
N SER A 166 2.76 4.89 1.23
CA SER A 166 3.14 3.61 1.85
C SER A 166 4.55 3.65 2.43
N GLY A 167 4.70 3.16 3.65
CA GLY A 167 5.99 2.83 4.26
C GLY A 167 6.36 1.37 4.02
N GLU A 168 7.69 1.11 3.89
CA GLU A 168 8.27 -0.22 3.86
C GLU A 168 9.71 -0.13 4.41
N TYR A 169 10.71 0.07 3.55
CA TYR A 169 12.10 0.32 3.97
C TYR A 169 12.26 1.67 4.67
N ASN A 170 11.43 2.63 4.29
CA ASN A 170 11.44 3.99 4.82
C ASN A 170 10.22 4.16 5.74
N VAL A 171 10.43 4.01 7.04
CA VAL A 171 9.36 3.93 8.04
C VAL A 171 9.42 5.07 9.07
N GLY A 172 9.88 6.21 8.66
CA GLY A 172 9.76 7.39 9.49
C GLY A 172 11.02 7.80 10.22
N LEU A 173 12.04 8.13 9.45
CA LEU A 173 13.11 8.96 9.97
C LEU A 173 12.60 10.39 10.08
N PRO A 174 12.79 11.07 11.23
CA PRO A 174 12.36 12.46 11.42
C PRO A 174 12.88 13.43 10.36
N GLU A 175 14.06 13.19 9.83
CA GLU A 175 14.66 13.98 8.76
C GLU A 175 13.88 13.91 7.43
N HIS A 176 13.09 12.89 7.20
CA HIS A 176 12.24 12.76 6.02
C HIS A 176 10.95 13.56 6.16
N VAL A 177 10.48 13.80 7.37
CA VAL A 177 9.26 14.60 7.64
C VAL A 177 9.47 16.05 7.27
N SER A 178 10.65 16.60 7.56
CA SER A 178 10.97 18.00 7.27
C SER A 178 10.97 18.34 5.79
N ASN A 179 11.19 17.34 4.91
CA ASN A 179 11.18 17.54 3.46
C ASN A 179 9.78 17.44 2.85
N VAL A 180 8.83 16.77 3.52
CA VAL A 180 7.46 16.61 3.03
C VAL A 180 6.59 17.80 3.41
N SER A 181 6.81 18.39 4.58
CA SER A 181 6.05 19.58 5.05
C SER A 181 6.26 20.84 4.20
N ASN A 182 7.33 20.90 3.39
CA ASN A 182 7.61 22.04 2.52
C ASN A 182 6.85 22.03 1.18
N PHE A 183 6.08 20.98 0.86
CA PHE A 183 5.34 20.91 -0.40
C PHE A 183 3.92 21.48 -0.34
N ASN A 184 3.39 21.75 0.86
CA ASN A 184 2.02 22.25 1.02
C ASN A 184 1.91 23.77 1.25
N ASP A 185 3.03 24.51 1.25
CA ASP A 185 3.01 25.95 1.55
C ASP A 185 3.39 26.83 0.33
N SER A 186 2.71 26.59 -0.80
CA SER A 186 2.73 27.51 -1.95
C SER A 186 1.32 27.98 -2.31
N GLY A 187 0.53 28.28 -1.30
CA GLY A 187 -0.79 28.87 -1.43
C GLY A 187 -0.96 30.02 -0.45
N ASN A 188 -0.47 31.20 -0.84
CA ASN A 188 -0.74 32.46 -0.18
C ASN A 188 -2.25 32.73 -0.24
N ASP A 189 -2.98 32.41 0.80
CA ASP A 189 -4.31 32.97 1.03
C ASP A 189 -4.48 33.37 2.50
N SER A 190 -4.08 34.61 2.74
CA SER A 190 -4.49 35.37 3.89
C SER A 190 -5.98 35.70 3.77
N ASN A 191 -6.75 35.19 4.69
CA ASN A 191 -8.09 35.65 5.06
C ASN A 191 -9.29 34.77 4.66
N SER A 192 -9.60 33.79 5.50
CA SER A 192 -11.01 33.54 5.84
C SER A 192 -11.07 32.69 7.12
N GLY A 193 -11.77 33.18 8.14
CA GLY A 193 -12.14 32.43 9.32
C GLY A 193 -13.14 31.31 8.96
N SER A 194 -12.64 30.27 8.34
CA SER A 194 -13.36 29.03 8.13
C SER A 194 -13.09 28.14 9.32
N LEU A 195 -14.12 27.75 10.05
CA LEU A 195 -14.09 26.64 10.95
C LEU A 195 -13.67 25.40 10.14
N SER A 196 -12.39 25.06 10.17
CA SER A 196 -11.89 23.84 9.56
C SER A 196 -12.59 22.66 10.25
N VAL A 197 -13.42 21.97 9.52
CA VAL A 197 -13.96 20.69 9.97
C VAL A 197 -12.75 19.76 10.08
N SER A 198 -12.39 19.36 11.31
CA SER A 198 -11.33 18.39 11.54
C SER A 198 -11.72 17.07 10.90
N HIS A 199 -10.87 16.56 10.03
CA HIS A 199 -11.05 15.23 9.44
C HIS A 199 -10.50 14.15 10.38
N PRO A 200 -11.04 12.94 10.33
CA PRO A 200 -10.44 11.81 11.04
C PRO A 200 -8.94 11.69 10.68
N GLY A 201 -8.08 11.63 11.70
CA GLY A 201 -6.63 11.56 11.52
C GLY A 201 -5.89 12.91 11.51
N ASP A 202 -6.59 14.05 11.56
CA ASP A 202 -5.96 15.34 11.69
C ASP A 202 -5.20 15.44 13.02
N PHE A 203 -4.03 16.10 12.98
CA PHE A 203 -3.20 16.33 14.16
C PHE A 203 -3.85 17.34 15.11
N VAL A 204 -4.08 16.94 16.36
CA VAL A 204 -4.63 17.79 17.42
C VAL A 204 -3.54 18.06 18.46
N LYS A 205 -3.04 19.29 18.49
CA LYS A 205 -2.01 19.69 19.45
C LYS A 205 -2.49 19.47 20.90
N GLY A 206 -1.62 18.90 21.73
CA GLY A 206 -1.90 18.54 23.12
C GLY A 206 -2.50 17.12 23.28
N ILE A 207 -2.98 16.52 22.20
CA ILE A 207 -3.48 15.14 22.17
C ILE A 207 -2.55 14.25 21.34
N ASP A 208 -2.16 14.73 20.17
CA ASP A 208 -1.37 13.97 19.18
C ASP A 208 0.12 14.36 19.21
N ASP A 209 0.59 15.03 20.25
CA ASP A 209 1.99 15.50 20.34
C ASP A 209 3.00 14.35 20.21
N TRP A 210 2.60 13.12 20.55
CA TRP A 210 3.39 11.91 20.37
C TRP A 210 3.65 11.55 18.88
N ARG A 211 2.90 12.14 17.96
CA ARG A 211 3.03 11.95 16.51
C ARG A 211 4.04 12.93 15.89
N GLU A 212 4.39 14.00 16.61
CA GLU A 212 5.25 15.05 16.08
C GLU A 212 6.64 14.53 15.75
N GLY A 213 7.11 14.83 14.54
CA GLY A 213 8.41 14.42 14.04
C GLY A 213 8.47 13.00 13.45
N TYR A 214 7.36 12.27 13.45
CA TYR A 214 7.27 10.95 12.80
C TYR A 214 6.57 11.04 11.46
N TYR A 215 7.00 10.17 10.56
CA TYR A 215 6.40 9.99 9.27
C TYR A 215 5.22 9.01 9.38
N GLU A 216 4.05 9.39 8.86
CA GLU A 216 2.80 8.66 9.01
C GLU A 216 2.10 8.49 7.65
N PRO A 217 2.44 7.44 6.88
CA PRO A 217 1.84 7.19 5.57
C PRO A 217 0.39 6.71 5.67
N MET A 218 -0.32 6.69 4.54
CA MET A 218 -1.65 6.10 4.45
C MET A 218 -1.65 4.62 4.88
N GLY A 219 -0.56 3.89 4.60
CA GLY A 219 -0.43 2.49 4.95
C GLY A 219 1.00 1.98 4.96
N TYR A 220 1.15 0.70 5.19
CA TYR A 220 2.44 0.02 5.17
C TYR A 220 2.36 -1.27 4.36
N HIS A 221 3.46 -1.58 3.67
CA HIS A 221 3.79 -2.92 3.19
C HIS A 221 4.96 -3.42 4.03
N ILE A 222 4.77 -4.49 4.80
CA ILE A 222 5.80 -4.97 5.75
C ILE A 222 6.94 -5.69 5.03
N GLY A 223 6.66 -6.27 3.86
CA GLY A 223 7.60 -7.12 3.15
C GLY A 223 7.74 -8.50 3.77
N SER A 224 8.38 -9.41 3.05
CA SER A 224 8.46 -10.81 3.47
C SER A 224 9.29 -11.01 4.74
N GLY A 225 8.73 -11.74 5.61
CA GLY A 225 9.06 -12.32 6.90
C GLY A 225 10.48 -12.48 7.40
N GLY A 226 11.38 -11.60 7.16
CA GLY A 226 12.74 -11.62 7.73
C GLY A 226 13.33 -10.23 7.87
N ALA A 227 12.66 -9.27 7.28
CA ALA A 227 13.17 -7.91 7.17
C ALA A 227 12.81 -7.01 8.37
N HIS A 228 11.92 -7.45 9.25
CA HIS A 228 11.33 -6.63 10.31
C HIS A 228 12.35 -5.92 11.20
N GLY A 229 13.29 -6.67 11.76
CA GLY A 229 14.27 -6.12 12.68
C GLY A 229 15.26 -5.17 12.02
N SER A 230 15.65 -5.43 10.77
CA SER A 230 16.64 -4.64 10.02
C SER A 230 16.01 -3.44 9.32
N ILE A 231 14.78 -3.59 8.79
CA ILE A 231 14.10 -2.57 8.00
C ILE A 231 13.35 -1.58 8.89
N TRP A 232 12.61 -2.07 9.89
CA TRP A 232 11.76 -1.24 10.74
C TRP A 232 12.48 -0.62 11.94
N GLY A 233 13.79 -0.66 11.89
CA GLY A 233 14.68 0.13 12.74
C GLY A 233 14.58 -0.18 14.23
N THR A 234 14.52 0.88 15.04
CA THR A 234 14.59 0.78 16.49
C THR A 234 13.23 0.40 17.12
N LYS A 235 13.28 -0.01 18.39
CA LYS A 235 12.09 -0.29 19.18
C LYS A 235 11.13 0.90 19.22
N GLU A 236 11.66 2.11 19.36
CA GLU A 236 10.89 3.35 19.43
C GLU A 236 10.10 3.61 18.14
N LYS A 237 10.70 3.35 16.98
CA LYS A 237 10.01 3.47 15.68
C LYS A 237 8.86 2.46 15.57
N ARG A 238 9.09 1.23 16.00
CA ARG A 238 8.02 0.21 15.98
C ARG A 238 6.90 0.54 16.94
N GLU A 239 7.23 1.01 18.14
CA GLU A 239 6.22 1.45 19.11
C GLU A 239 5.37 2.59 18.53
N HIS A 240 6.01 3.57 17.86
CA HIS A 240 5.29 4.64 17.19
C HIS A 240 4.34 4.11 16.11
N ILE A 241 4.85 3.22 15.22
CA ILE A 241 4.03 2.61 14.16
C ILE A 241 2.84 1.87 14.77
N TRP A 242 3.01 1.16 15.87
CA TRP A 242 1.91 0.45 16.53
C TRP A 242 0.88 1.35 17.20
N GLN A 243 1.29 2.51 17.65
CA GLN A 243 0.36 3.52 18.15
C GLN A 243 -0.40 4.16 16.99
N TYR A 244 0.31 4.55 15.95
CA TYR A 244 -0.25 5.19 14.78
C TYR A 244 -1.09 4.22 13.92
N CYS A 245 -0.58 3.03 13.64
CA CYS A 245 -1.18 2.02 12.78
C CYS A 245 -1.31 0.68 13.53
N PRO A 246 -2.22 0.55 14.50
CA PRO A 246 -2.37 -0.67 15.30
C PRO A 246 -2.71 -1.90 14.46
N GLU A 247 -3.24 -1.71 13.25
CA GLU A 247 -3.49 -2.75 12.26
C GLU A 247 -2.21 -3.52 11.88
N ALA A 248 -1.05 -2.87 11.98
CA ALA A 248 0.25 -3.48 11.73
C ALA A 248 0.48 -4.74 12.59
N LYS A 249 -0.06 -4.76 13.80
CA LYS A 249 0.05 -5.90 14.71
C LYS A 249 -0.60 -7.18 14.19
N MET A 250 -1.61 -7.06 13.33
CA MET A 250 -2.33 -8.23 12.79
C MET A 250 -1.50 -9.05 11.81
N ILE A 251 -0.52 -8.42 11.16
CA ILE A 251 0.29 -9.07 10.13
C ILE A 251 1.76 -9.16 10.52
N HIS A 252 2.14 -8.55 11.61
CA HIS A 252 3.51 -8.55 12.09
C HIS A 252 3.77 -9.81 12.92
N LYS A 253 4.90 -10.50 12.70
CA LYS A 253 5.26 -11.70 13.47
C LYS A 253 5.31 -11.48 14.97
N MET A 254 5.52 -10.24 15.38
CA MET A 254 5.60 -9.82 16.77
C MET A 254 4.32 -10.06 17.56
N ASP A 255 3.17 -10.12 16.90
CA ASP A 255 1.88 -10.33 17.56
C ASP A 255 1.51 -11.81 17.66
N MET A 256 2.45 -12.70 17.37
CA MET A 256 2.25 -14.14 17.39
C MET A 256 2.44 -14.72 18.79
N ALA A 257 1.95 -15.94 18.97
CA ALA A 257 2.02 -16.68 20.22
C ALA A 257 3.45 -16.89 20.77
N GLU A 258 4.47 -16.75 19.95
CA GLU A 258 5.88 -16.77 20.38
C GLU A 258 6.24 -15.65 21.36
N PHE A 259 5.42 -14.60 21.44
CA PHE A 259 5.54 -13.49 22.39
C PHE A 259 4.63 -13.61 23.62
N VAL A 260 4.02 -14.75 23.83
CA VAL A 260 3.25 -15.05 25.04
C VAL A 260 4.18 -15.05 26.26
N PRO A 261 3.69 -14.65 27.46
CA PRO A 261 4.49 -14.65 28.69
C PRO A 261 5.27 -15.94 28.90
N GLY A 262 6.58 -15.83 29.05
CA GLY A 262 7.53 -16.94 29.12
C GLY A 262 8.54 -16.97 27.95
N ASN A 263 8.22 -16.35 26.83
CA ASN A 263 9.11 -16.20 25.67
C ASN A 263 9.59 -14.75 25.49
N CYS A 264 9.58 -13.98 26.55
CA CYS A 264 9.87 -12.54 26.53
C CYS A 264 11.34 -12.16 26.26
N GLY A 265 12.20 -13.12 25.93
CA GLY A 265 13.61 -12.88 25.62
C GLY A 265 13.93 -12.72 24.14
N GLN A 266 12.93 -12.71 23.28
CA GLN A 266 13.15 -12.45 21.86
C GLN A 266 13.27 -10.94 21.62
N GLU A 267 14.46 -10.52 21.25
CA GLU A 267 14.69 -9.16 20.73
C GLU A 267 14.10 -9.04 19.32
N TRP A 268 13.54 -7.91 19.07
CA TRP A 268 12.90 -7.54 17.81
C TRP A 268 13.91 -7.06 16.81
#